data_219634c7aa3d4e7a6eaf38d1ee4fe632
#
_entry.id   219634c7aa3d4e7a6eaf38d1ee4fe632
#
_cell.length_a   1.000
_cell.length_b   1.000
_cell.length_c   1.000
_cell.angle_alpha   90.00
_cell.angle_beta   90.00
_cell.angle_gamma   90.00
#
_symmetry.space_group_name_H-M   'P 1'
#
loop_
_entity.id
_entity.type
_entity.pdbx_description
1 polymer ?
#
loop_
_entity_poly.entity_id
_entity_poly.type
_entity_poly.pdbx_seq_one_letter_code
_entity_poly.pdbx_strand_id
1 'polypeptide(L)'
;MGMEVLMNPGPSFPDPLVTPADISKLSKNVDVNKELGYVFDAITQTRKGLEGNVPLIGFCGAPWTLFAYMIEGGGSKTLQKAKSWLFRYPEESKALLLRIADVCVDFLVGQVKAGAQVSTSFLPSEPDSLIDLFFLLASPSIRFMGRRTESTRL
;
A
#
# COMPACT_ATOMS: atom_id res chain seq x y z
N MET A 1 8.29 0.58 6.27
CA MET A 1 8.13 1.77 7.13
C MET A 1 8.56 1.50 8.58
N GLY A 2 9.06 0.30 8.89
CA GLY A 2 9.75 -0.02 10.15
C GLY A 2 8.86 -0.45 11.32
N MET A 3 7.56 -0.57 11.15
CA MET A 3 6.69 -1.11 12.20
C MET A 3 6.86 -2.63 12.30
N GLU A 4 6.90 -3.14 13.52
CA GLU A 4 6.85 -4.58 13.78
C GLU A 4 5.46 -5.13 13.47
N VAL A 5 5.42 -6.30 12.82
CA VAL A 5 4.17 -6.98 12.47
C VAL A 5 4.23 -8.42 12.97
N LEU A 6 3.29 -8.81 13.80
CA LEU A 6 3.09 -10.18 14.24
C LEU A 6 2.07 -10.86 13.33
N MET A 7 2.34 -12.10 12.92
CA MET A 7 1.51 -12.82 11.94
C MET A 7 0.63 -13.91 12.55
N ASN A 8 0.71 -14.14 13.86
CA ASN A 8 -0.07 -15.17 14.53
C ASN A 8 -0.93 -14.55 15.66
N PRO A 9 -2.26 -14.72 15.67
CA PRO A 9 -3.12 -15.49 14.75
C PRO A 9 -3.45 -14.80 13.43
N GLY A 10 -3.06 -13.57 13.24
CA GLY A 10 -3.22 -12.74 12.05
C GLY A 10 -2.36 -11.49 12.12
N PRO A 11 -2.31 -10.67 11.06
CA PRO A 11 -1.49 -9.45 11.06
C PRO A 11 -1.90 -8.52 12.20
N SER A 12 -0.96 -8.23 13.10
CA SER A 12 -1.16 -7.30 14.21
C SER A 12 0.10 -6.46 14.45
N PHE A 13 -0.09 -5.25 14.93
CA PHE A 13 0.96 -4.30 15.24
C PHE A 13 1.02 -4.14 16.76
N PRO A 14 2.06 -4.63 17.43
CA PRO A 14 2.17 -4.55 18.88
C PRO A 14 2.34 -3.11 19.40
N ASP A 15 2.90 -2.23 18.58
CA ASP A 15 3.05 -0.79 18.89
C ASP A 15 2.32 0.06 17.82
N PRO A 16 0.98 0.18 17.88
CA PRO A 16 0.20 0.96 16.92
C PRO A 16 0.42 2.46 17.11
N LEU A 17 0.11 3.24 16.08
CA LEU A 17 0.16 4.70 16.15
C LEU A 17 -1.04 5.22 16.96
N VAL A 18 -0.78 5.84 18.10
CA VAL A 18 -1.82 6.38 18.98
C VAL A 18 -1.97 7.89 18.80
N THR A 19 -0.87 8.60 18.59
CA THR A 19 -0.82 10.05 18.41
C THR A 19 0.04 10.44 17.21
N PRO A 20 -0.11 11.66 16.66
CA PRO A 20 0.76 12.13 15.58
C PRO A 20 2.26 12.09 15.90
N ALA A 21 2.64 12.21 17.16
CA ALA A 21 4.04 12.09 17.58
C ALA A 21 4.65 10.73 17.22
N ASP A 22 3.84 9.67 17.21
CA ASP A 22 4.28 8.30 16.89
C ASP A 22 4.68 8.17 15.41
N ILE A 23 4.25 9.07 14.52
CA ILE A 23 4.69 9.12 13.12
C ILE A 23 6.20 9.26 13.01
N SER A 24 6.83 9.89 14.01
CA SER A 24 8.29 10.04 14.06
C SER A 24 9.05 8.72 14.21
N LYS A 25 8.39 7.66 14.72
CA LYS A 25 8.94 6.31 14.85
C LYS A 25 9.09 5.63 13.47
N LEU A 26 8.32 6.07 12.47
CA LEU A 26 8.35 5.50 11.14
C LEU A 26 9.61 5.92 10.38
N SER A 27 10.21 4.98 9.64
CA SER A 27 11.39 5.21 8.80
C SER A 27 11.10 6.35 7.80
N LYS A 28 11.89 7.43 7.83
CA LYS A 28 11.67 8.62 7.00
C LYS A 28 11.81 8.32 5.50
N ASN A 29 12.80 7.51 5.14
CA ASN A 29 13.06 7.09 3.77
C ASN A 29 12.92 5.57 3.71
N VAL A 30 12.04 5.08 2.83
CA VAL A 30 11.83 3.66 2.60
C VAL A 30 12.38 3.32 1.22
N ASP A 31 13.48 2.58 1.19
CA ASP A 31 13.98 2.00 -0.06
C ASP A 31 13.28 0.66 -0.29
N VAL A 32 12.24 0.70 -1.11
CA VAL A 32 11.40 -0.46 -1.40
C VAL A 32 12.21 -1.59 -2.07
N ASN A 33 13.20 -1.26 -2.90
CA ASN A 33 14.04 -2.28 -3.54
C ASN A 33 14.91 -3.01 -2.53
N LYS A 34 15.45 -2.29 -1.55
CA LYS A 34 16.27 -2.88 -0.50
C LYS A 34 15.45 -3.73 0.46
N GLU A 35 14.29 -3.22 0.89
CA GLU A 35 13.47 -3.85 1.93
C GLU A 35 12.58 -4.98 1.39
N LEU A 36 12.10 -4.86 0.14
CA LEU A 36 11.15 -5.77 -0.47
C LEU A 36 11.65 -6.40 -1.78
N GLY A 37 12.96 -6.29 -2.08
CA GLY A 37 13.56 -6.84 -3.29
C GLY A 37 13.31 -8.34 -3.47
N TYR A 38 13.29 -9.10 -2.40
CA TYR A 38 12.96 -10.53 -2.42
C TYR A 38 11.58 -10.83 -3.02
N VAL A 39 10.60 -9.91 -2.89
CA VAL A 39 9.28 -10.04 -3.52
C VAL A 39 9.41 -9.90 -5.03
N PHE A 40 10.24 -8.96 -5.50
CA PHE A 40 10.49 -8.75 -6.93
C PHE A 40 11.21 -9.94 -7.56
N ASP A 41 12.16 -10.53 -6.83
CA ASP A 41 12.85 -11.76 -7.25
C ASP A 41 11.85 -12.93 -7.35
N ALA A 42 10.97 -13.09 -6.37
CA ALA A 42 9.92 -14.11 -6.37
C ALA A 42 8.97 -13.92 -7.57
N ILE A 43 8.54 -12.69 -7.88
CA ILE A 43 7.71 -12.38 -9.06
C ILE A 43 8.44 -12.78 -10.34
N THR A 44 9.72 -12.42 -10.46
CA THR A 44 10.54 -12.75 -11.63
C THR A 44 10.66 -14.26 -11.83
N GLN A 45 10.90 -15.03 -10.77
CA GLN A 45 11.00 -16.49 -10.83
C GLN A 45 9.65 -17.13 -11.19
N THR A 46 8.57 -16.66 -10.54
CA THR A 46 7.22 -17.13 -10.83
C THR A 46 6.85 -16.86 -12.29
N ARG A 47 7.16 -15.66 -12.80
CA ARG A 47 6.88 -15.28 -14.19
C ARG A 47 7.59 -16.19 -15.19
N LYS A 48 8.85 -16.56 -14.91
CA LYS A 48 9.60 -17.51 -15.72
C LYS A 48 8.96 -18.91 -15.69
N GLY A 49 8.59 -19.40 -14.50
CA GLY A 49 7.97 -20.74 -14.36
C GLY A 49 6.58 -20.85 -14.97
N LEU A 50 5.84 -19.75 -15.11
CA LEU A 50 4.52 -19.72 -15.74
C LEU A 50 4.59 -19.80 -17.28
N GLU A 51 5.75 -19.54 -17.90
CA GLU A 51 6.01 -19.63 -19.35
C GLU A 51 4.95 -18.89 -20.22
N GLY A 52 4.25 -17.93 -19.65
CA GLY A 52 3.20 -17.18 -20.33
C GLY A 52 1.82 -17.83 -20.38
N ASN A 53 1.64 -19.00 -19.78
CA ASN A 53 0.37 -19.75 -19.81
C ASN A 53 -0.76 -19.03 -19.07
N VAL A 54 -0.43 -18.26 -18.00
CA VAL A 54 -1.40 -17.47 -17.23
C VAL A 54 -0.79 -16.10 -16.86
N PRO A 55 -1.63 -15.06 -16.69
CA PRO A 55 -1.15 -13.75 -16.23
C PRO A 55 -0.73 -13.81 -14.76
N LEU A 56 0.35 -13.11 -14.42
CA LEU A 56 0.80 -12.90 -13.04
C LEU A 56 0.29 -11.56 -12.52
N ILE A 57 -0.46 -11.62 -11.42
CA ILE A 57 -1.06 -10.44 -10.78
C ILE A 57 -0.15 -9.99 -9.65
N GLY A 58 0.26 -8.71 -9.67
CA GLY A 58 0.89 -8.03 -8.56
C GLY A 58 -0.16 -7.52 -7.56
N PHE A 59 0.25 -7.34 -6.32
CA PHE A 59 -0.66 -7.00 -5.23
C PHE A 59 -0.04 -5.97 -4.27
N CYS A 60 -0.88 -5.04 -3.77
CA CYS A 60 -0.52 -4.09 -2.72
C CYS A 60 -1.75 -3.76 -1.87
N GLY A 61 -1.55 -3.53 -0.58
CA GLY A 61 -2.58 -2.92 0.25
C GLY A 61 -2.82 -1.47 -0.18
N ALA A 62 -4.06 -1.00 -0.13
CA ALA A 62 -4.38 0.39 -0.39
C ALA A 62 -3.89 1.29 0.77
N PRO A 63 -3.57 2.58 0.52
CA PRO A 63 -3.05 3.47 1.55
C PRO A 63 -3.93 3.58 2.78
N TRP A 64 -5.24 3.67 2.59
CA TRP A 64 -6.20 3.69 3.70
C TRP A 64 -6.18 2.41 4.52
N THR A 65 -6.11 1.25 3.85
CA THR A 65 -6.02 -0.04 4.53
C THR A 65 -4.81 -0.11 5.43
N LEU A 66 -3.63 0.27 4.91
CA LEU A 66 -2.37 0.26 5.68
C LEU A 66 -2.40 1.27 6.82
N PHE A 67 -2.89 2.49 6.56
CA PHE A 67 -3.10 3.52 7.59
C PHE A 67 -3.98 3.02 8.72
N ALA A 68 -5.13 2.40 8.36
CA ALA A 68 -6.05 1.88 9.36
C ALA A 68 -5.41 0.78 10.22
N TYR A 69 -4.69 -0.17 9.60
CA TYR A 69 -3.98 -1.21 10.36
C TYR A 69 -2.91 -0.64 11.30
N MET A 70 -2.16 0.39 10.85
CA MET A 70 -1.13 1.04 11.67
C MET A 70 -1.70 1.71 12.93
N ILE A 71 -2.94 2.21 12.87
CA ILE A 71 -3.61 2.91 13.97
C ILE A 71 -4.45 1.97 14.82
N GLU A 72 -5.21 1.05 14.20
CA GLU A 72 -6.03 0.09 14.94
C GLU A 72 -5.18 -0.94 15.69
N GLY A 73 -3.99 -1.25 15.19
CA GLY A 73 -3.10 -2.28 15.72
C GLY A 73 -3.42 -3.68 15.18
N GLY A 74 -4.36 -3.80 14.24
CA GLY A 74 -4.80 -5.07 13.65
C GLY A 74 -6.10 -4.94 12.88
N GLY A 75 -6.72 -6.09 12.56
CA GLY A 75 -8.02 -6.11 11.90
C GLY A 75 -9.12 -5.50 12.78
N SER A 76 -9.90 -4.59 12.23
CA SER A 76 -11.04 -3.94 12.90
C SER A 76 -12.24 -3.90 11.97
N LYS A 77 -13.44 -4.20 12.50
CA LYS A 77 -14.68 -4.13 11.73
C LYS A 77 -15.18 -2.70 11.54
N THR A 78 -14.88 -1.81 12.46
CA THR A 78 -15.44 -0.45 12.47
C THR A 78 -14.45 0.61 12.07
N LEU A 79 -13.14 0.33 12.13
CA LEU A 79 -12.05 1.27 11.89
C LEU A 79 -12.21 2.57 12.69
N GLN A 80 -12.73 2.46 13.92
CA GLN A 80 -13.13 3.61 14.73
C GLN A 80 -11.99 4.53 15.09
N LYS A 81 -10.82 3.96 15.47
CA LYS A 81 -9.63 4.75 15.81
C LYS A 81 -9.10 5.48 14.57
N ALA A 82 -8.96 4.77 13.44
CA ALA A 82 -8.49 5.35 12.19
C ALA A 82 -9.42 6.47 11.71
N LYS A 83 -10.74 6.27 11.73
CA LYS A 83 -11.73 7.30 11.43
C LYS A 83 -11.61 8.51 12.39
N SER A 84 -11.46 8.25 13.69
CA SER A 84 -11.26 9.31 14.69
C SER A 84 -10.02 10.15 14.40
N TRP A 85 -8.94 9.53 13.88
CA TRP A 85 -7.72 10.25 13.49
C TRP A 85 -7.98 11.27 12.38
N LEU A 86 -8.77 10.93 11.35
CA LEU A 86 -9.11 11.84 10.25
C LEU A 86 -9.77 13.15 10.76
N PHE A 87 -10.57 13.04 11.82
CA PHE A 87 -11.26 14.22 12.40
C PHE A 87 -10.40 14.97 13.41
N ARG A 88 -9.59 14.26 14.20
CA ARG A 88 -8.75 14.87 15.25
C ARG A 88 -7.44 15.46 14.71
N TYR A 89 -6.86 14.83 13.69
CA TYR A 89 -5.54 15.13 13.15
C TYR A 89 -5.57 15.12 11.61
N PRO A 90 -6.37 16.01 10.96
CA PRO A 90 -6.60 15.95 9.52
C PRO A 90 -5.32 16.15 8.69
N GLU A 91 -4.47 17.08 9.07
CA GLU A 91 -3.24 17.36 8.31
C GLU A 91 -2.20 16.24 8.45
N GLU A 92 -2.02 15.73 9.66
CA GLU A 92 -1.10 14.62 9.93
C GLU A 92 -1.60 13.33 9.28
N SER A 93 -2.90 13.07 9.30
CA SER A 93 -3.52 11.92 8.61
C SER A 93 -3.30 12.01 7.11
N LYS A 94 -3.52 13.18 6.51
CA LYS A 94 -3.29 13.42 5.09
C LYS A 94 -1.82 13.23 4.72
N ALA A 95 -0.91 13.80 5.51
CA ALA A 95 0.53 13.66 5.28
C ALA A 95 0.98 12.19 5.37
N LEU A 96 0.49 11.44 6.37
CA LEU A 96 0.80 10.03 6.52
C LEU A 96 0.23 9.19 5.38
N LEU A 97 -1.02 9.42 4.97
CA LEU A 97 -1.65 8.72 3.84
C LEU A 97 -0.89 8.96 2.53
N LEU A 98 -0.48 10.18 2.23
CA LEU A 98 0.32 10.48 1.05
C LEU A 98 1.67 9.76 1.09
N ARG A 99 2.33 9.75 2.24
CA ARG A 99 3.60 9.03 2.42
C ARG A 99 3.44 7.52 2.24
N ILE A 100 2.34 6.93 2.73
CA ILE A 100 2.03 5.51 2.50
C ILE A 100 1.77 5.27 1.01
N ALA A 101 1.03 6.18 0.35
CA ALA A 101 0.74 6.08 -1.08
C ALA A 101 2.01 6.07 -1.93
N ASP A 102 2.99 6.92 -1.63
CA ASP A 102 4.28 6.93 -2.34
C ASP A 102 5.00 5.58 -2.23
N VAL A 103 5.06 5.00 -1.03
CA VAL A 103 5.65 3.67 -0.82
C VAL A 103 4.88 2.58 -1.58
N CYS A 104 3.54 2.64 -1.60
CA CYS A 104 2.70 1.71 -2.36
C CYS A 104 2.96 1.81 -3.86
N VAL A 105 3.12 3.02 -4.38
CA VAL A 105 3.44 3.25 -5.80
C VAL A 105 4.79 2.66 -6.16
N ASP A 106 5.82 2.93 -5.36
CA ASP A 106 7.16 2.37 -5.60
C ASP A 106 7.14 0.84 -5.57
N PHE A 107 6.38 0.25 -4.65
CA PHE A 107 6.22 -1.19 -4.55
C PHE A 107 5.47 -1.79 -5.77
N LEU A 108 4.39 -1.16 -6.23
CA LEU A 108 3.67 -1.59 -7.43
C LEU A 108 4.52 -1.45 -8.69
N VAL A 109 5.26 -0.35 -8.83
CA VAL A 109 6.19 -0.15 -9.95
C VAL A 109 7.28 -1.21 -9.96
N GLY A 110 7.82 -1.57 -8.78
CA GLY A 110 8.79 -2.65 -8.65
C GLY A 110 8.23 -4.00 -9.10
N GLN A 111 7.00 -4.34 -8.72
CA GLN A 111 6.32 -5.57 -9.13
C GLN A 111 6.10 -5.62 -10.66
N VAL A 112 5.66 -4.52 -11.27
CA VAL A 112 5.49 -4.44 -12.74
C VAL A 112 6.83 -4.62 -13.46
N LYS A 113 7.90 -3.98 -12.97
CA LYS A 113 9.25 -4.15 -13.52
C LYS A 113 9.76 -5.60 -13.38
N ALA A 114 9.38 -6.29 -12.31
CA ALA A 114 9.71 -7.70 -12.06
C ALA A 114 8.90 -8.69 -12.92
N GLY A 115 7.84 -8.22 -13.61
CA GLY A 115 7.07 -9.03 -14.56
C GLY A 115 5.61 -9.27 -14.20
N ALA A 116 5.07 -8.60 -13.18
CA ALA A 116 3.63 -8.58 -12.95
C ALA A 116 2.91 -7.89 -14.12
N GLN A 117 1.88 -8.53 -14.67
CA GLN A 117 1.16 -8.06 -15.86
C GLN A 117 -0.06 -7.23 -15.51
N VAL A 118 -0.62 -7.46 -14.34
CA VAL A 118 -1.74 -6.72 -13.76
C VAL A 118 -1.37 -6.42 -12.31
N SER A 119 -1.69 -5.23 -11.84
CA SER A 119 -1.54 -4.87 -10.43
C SER A 119 -2.89 -4.51 -9.86
N THR A 120 -3.19 -5.02 -8.69
CA THR A 120 -4.41 -4.71 -7.96
C THR A 120 -4.10 -4.18 -6.56
N SER A 121 -4.85 -3.17 -6.13
CA SER A 121 -4.86 -2.72 -4.75
C SER A 121 -6.04 -3.31 -4.03
N PHE A 122 -5.81 -3.85 -2.84
CA PHE A 122 -6.89 -4.35 -2.00
C PHE A 122 -7.57 -3.19 -1.29
N LEU A 123 -8.85 -3.01 -1.62
CA LEU A 123 -9.76 -2.10 -0.93
C LEU A 123 -10.60 -2.92 0.03
N PRO A 124 -10.79 -2.50 1.28
CA PRO A 124 -11.78 -3.13 2.17
C PRO A 124 -13.17 -3.06 1.53
N SER A 125 -13.98 -4.07 1.73
CA SER A 125 -15.33 -4.19 1.16
C SER A 125 -16.37 -3.21 1.73
N GLU A 126 -15.95 -2.23 2.51
CA GLU A 126 -16.80 -1.22 3.15
C GLU A 126 -16.81 0.11 2.36
N PRO A 127 -17.85 0.96 2.51
CA PRO A 127 -18.04 2.19 1.73
C PRO A 127 -16.95 3.25 1.89
N ASP A 128 -15.96 3.02 2.74
CA ASP A 128 -14.77 3.88 2.85
C ASP A 128 -13.81 3.76 1.64
N SER A 129 -14.11 2.87 0.70
CA SER A 129 -13.35 2.69 -0.56
C SER A 129 -13.23 3.95 -1.41
N LEU A 130 -14.12 4.93 -1.23
CA LEU A 130 -14.02 6.24 -1.89
C LEU A 130 -12.81 7.04 -1.41
N ILE A 131 -12.39 6.86 -0.16
CA ILE A 131 -11.20 7.54 0.40
C ILE A 131 -9.95 6.99 -0.27
N ASP A 132 -9.84 5.67 -0.40
CA ASP A 132 -8.73 5.03 -1.10
C ASP A 132 -8.66 5.43 -2.57
N LEU A 133 -9.82 5.45 -3.26
CA LEU A 133 -9.91 5.88 -4.64
C LEU A 133 -9.50 7.35 -4.80
N PHE A 134 -9.92 8.22 -3.87
CA PHE A 134 -9.55 9.64 -3.87
C PHE A 134 -8.03 9.82 -3.70
N PHE A 135 -7.41 9.14 -2.73
CA PHE A 135 -5.97 9.22 -2.52
C PHE A 135 -5.17 8.58 -3.65
N LEU A 136 -5.67 7.47 -4.22
CA LEU A 136 -5.07 6.84 -5.39
C LEU A 136 -5.08 7.79 -6.59
N LEU A 137 -6.19 8.47 -6.84
CA LEU A 137 -6.34 9.44 -7.94
C LEU A 137 -5.62 10.78 -7.67
N ALA A 138 -5.46 11.16 -6.42
CA ALA A 138 -4.78 12.40 -6.03
C ALA A 138 -3.26 12.31 -6.09
N SER A 139 -2.68 11.10 -6.08
CA SER A 139 -1.24 10.93 -6.20
C SER A 139 -0.73 11.27 -7.61
N PRO A 140 0.20 12.22 -7.76
CA PRO A 140 0.77 12.59 -9.07
C PRO A 140 1.41 11.42 -9.81
N SER A 141 1.98 10.47 -9.07
CA SER A 141 2.69 9.30 -9.60
C SER A 141 1.75 8.30 -10.29
N ILE A 142 0.50 8.19 -9.83
CA ILE A 142 -0.50 7.26 -10.40
C ILE A 142 -1.12 7.80 -11.69
N ARG A 143 -1.28 9.12 -11.82
CA ARG A 143 -1.72 9.73 -13.09
C ARG A 143 -0.79 9.39 -14.25
N PHE A 144 0.48 9.12 -13.99
CA PHE A 144 1.44 8.73 -15.02
C PHE A 144 1.26 7.29 -15.50
N MET A 145 0.89 6.36 -14.63
CA MET A 145 0.64 4.96 -15.03
C MET A 145 -0.64 4.80 -15.89
N GLY A 146 -1.71 5.55 -15.59
CA GLY A 146 -2.95 5.51 -16.38
C GLY A 146 -2.81 6.02 -17.80
N ARG A 147 -1.87 6.93 -18.07
CA ARG A 147 -1.66 7.46 -19.45
C ARG A 147 -0.83 6.55 -20.35
N ARG A 148 -0.06 5.59 -19.81
CA ARG A 148 0.74 4.67 -20.63
C ARG A 148 -0.04 3.51 -21.23
N THR A 149 -1.22 3.20 -20.71
CA THR A 149 -2.03 2.09 -21.24
C THR A 149 -2.86 2.48 -22.47
N GLU A 150 -3.02 3.78 -22.77
CA GLU A 150 -3.73 4.23 -23.98
C GLU A 150 -2.85 4.36 -25.23
N SER A 151 -1.52 4.29 -25.11
CA SER A 151 -0.60 4.49 -26.24
C SER A 151 -0.11 3.21 -26.93
N THR A 152 -0.65 2.04 -26.61
CA THR A 152 -0.25 0.77 -27.25
C THR A 152 -1.45 0.03 -27.85
N ARG A 153 -2.34 0.77 -28.50
CA ARG A 153 -3.28 0.23 -29.49
C ARG A 153 -3.09 0.98 -30.80
N LEU A 154 -2.17 0.50 -31.59
CA LEU A 154 -2.16 0.53 -33.06
C LEU A 154 -1.52 -0.77 -33.55
#